data_2e30361a5371455135a46b3ef5a5979b
#
_entry.id   2e30361a5371455135a46b3ef5a5979b
#
_cell.length_a   1.000
_cell.length_b   1.000
_cell.length_c   1.000
_cell.angle_alpha   90.00
_cell.angle_beta   90.00
_cell.angle_gamma   90.00
#
_symmetry.space_group_name_H-M   'P 1'
#
loop_
_entity.id
_entity.type
_entity.pdbx_description
1 polymer ?
#
loop_
_entity_poly.entity_id
_entity_poly.type
_entity_poly.pdbx_seq_one_letter_code
_entity_poly.pdbx_strand_id
1 'polypeptide(L)'
;MPLPAKAFQRWLHEVAPDTSIADVARASGVKRTTLAQQLVRGKVAETTVVGISRAFHINPVAALGSFDTYRDLGKPPVPPTPQELVSQIATADLLHAIIARSEQDGDSATAAGPPALSPPPHATSVKNWVDAIDDGELRHRVSAATGVAPQNYSAQLTANRLAPELAVATSRAAGVGPASGLVATGLVTEAEAGWPPGARQAALDRLTDGELTALAGDRLQALGKSLRRQEHDQRQTEQIWKNLG
;
A
#
# COMPACT_ATOMS: atom_id res chain seq x y z
N MET A 1 -4.60 -14.29 -4.99
CA MET A 1 -4.52 -15.72 -4.57
C MET A 1 -3.09 -16.05 -4.20
N PRO A 2 -2.83 -16.80 -3.13
CA PRO A 2 -1.47 -17.19 -2.76
C PRO A 2 -0.78 -17.93 -3.94
N LEU A 3 0.54 -17.77 -4.01
CA LEU A 3 1.36 -18.29 -5.09
C LEU A 3 1.45 -19.83 -5.04
N PRO A 4 1.47 -20.53 -6.18
CA PRO A 4 1.62 -22.00 -6.20
C PRO A 4 2.96 -22.43 -5.61
N ALA A 5 2.96 -23.37 -4.65
CA ALA A 5 4.18 -23.82 -3.98
C ALA A 5 5.22 -24.43 -4.96
N LYS A 6 4.76 -25.11 -6.03
CA LYS A 6 5.68 -25.63 -7.07
C LYS A 6 6.41 -24.51 -7.82
N ALA A 7 5.71 -23.41 -8.13
CA ALA A 7 6.34 -22.25 -8.77
C ALA A 7 7.31 -21.57 -7.80
N PHE A 8 6.92 -21.43 -6.53
CA PHE A 8 7.78 -20.91 -5.49
C PHE A 8 9.05 -21.74 -5.28
N GLN A 9 8.96 -23.08 -5.25
CA GLN A 9 10.13 -23.95 -5.10
C GLN A 9 11.10 -23.82 -6.27
N ARG A 10 10.61 -23.70 -7.50
CA ARG A 10 11.47 -23.43 -8.68
C ARG A 10 12.17 -22.10 -8.55
N TRP A 11 11.42 -21.04 -8.28
CA TRP A 11 11.97 -19.70 -8.05
C TRP A 11 13.00 -19.68 -6.92
N LEU A 12 12.72 -20.36 -5.79
CA LEU A 12 13.64 -20.43 -4.66
C LEU A 12 14.94 -21.16 -5.02
N HIS A 13 14.86 -22.23 -5.82
CA HIS A 13 16.03 -22.93 -6.29
C HIS A 13 16.92 -22.06 -7.22
N GLU A 14 16.31 -21.20 -8.03
CA GLU A 14 17.04 -20.26 -8.88
C GLU A 14 17.74 -19.16 -8.04
N VAL A 15 17.07 -18.68 -7.00
CA VAL A 15 17.52 -17.59 -6.13
C VAL A 15 18.56 -18.04 -5.09
N ALA A 16 18.39 -19.26 -4.55
CA ALA A 16 19.20 -19.78 -3.47
C ALA A 16 19.44 -21.31 -3.65
N PRO A 17 20.17 -21.72 -4.72
CA PRO A 17 20.30 -23.12 -5.12
C PRO A 17 20.89 -24.03 -4.04
N ASP A 18 21.85 -23.53 -3.26
CA ASP A 18 22.59 -24.31 -2.25
C ASP A 18 22.13 -24.02 -0.81
N THR A 19 20.97 -23.36 -0.65
CA THR A 19 20.51 -22.91 0.65
C THR A 19 19.36 -23.79 1.17
N SER A 20 19.50 -24.33 2.38
CA SER A 20 18.44 -25.12 2.99
C SER A 20 17.21 -24.25 3.33
N ILE A 21 16.01 -24.86 3.31
CA ILE A 21 14.76 -24.18 3.73
C ILE A 21 14.90 -23.57 5.15
N ALA A 22 15.68 -24.19 6.03
CA ALA A 22 15.91 -23.67 7.37
C ALA A 22 16.76 -22.38 7.36
N ASP A 23 17.76 -22.32 6.49
CA ASP A 23 18.61 -21.14 6.33
C ASP A 23 17.89 -20.00 5.62
N VAL A 24 17.09 -20.32 4.58
CA VAL A 24 16.19 -19.35 3.93
C VAL A 24 15.23 -18.72 4.95
N ALA A 25 14.61 -19.54 5.79
CA ALA A 25 13.69 -19.06 6.83
C ALA A 25 14.43 -18.15 7.84
N ARG A 26 15.65 -18.53 8.24
CA ARG A 26 16.47 -17.73 9.16
C ARG A 26 16.89 -16.41 8.53
N ALA A 27 17.38 -16.42 7.32
CA ALA A 27 17.83 -15.21 6.61
C ALA A 27 16.68 -14.22 6.36
N SER A 28 15.50 -14.73 5.96
CA SER A 28 14.34 -13.90 5.61
C SER A 28 13.48 -13.47 6.80
N GLY A 29 13.77 -13.95 8.02
CA GLY A 29 12.93 -13.72 9.20
C GLY A 29 11.56 -14.42 9.14
N VAL A 30 11.29 -15.22 8.12
CA VAL A 30 10.05 -16.01 8.01
C VAL A 30 10.14 -17.22 8.96
N LYS A 31 9.12 -17.40 9.79
CA LYS A 31 9.10 -18.57 10.69
C LYS A 31 9.17 -19.87 9.89
N ARG A 32 10.11 -20.75 10.21
CA ARG A 32 10.29 -22.06 9.55
C ARG A 32 8.98 -22.86 9.49
N THR A 33 8.20 -22.84 10.57
CA THR A 33 6.90 -23.52 10.63
C THR A 33 5.89 -22.93 9.66
N THR A 34 5.88 -21.59 9.50
CA THR A 34 5.01 -20.89 8.54
C THR A 34 5.37 -21.30 7.11
N LEU A 35 6.67 -21.27 6.75
CA LEU A 35 7.13 -21.66 5.43
C LEU A 35 6.80 -23.13 5.13
N ALA A 36 7.07 -24.04 6.08
CA ALA A 36 6.73 -25.46 5.94
C ALA A 36 5.22 -25.67 5.74
N GLN A 37 4.37 -25.02 6.52
CA GLN A 37 2.92 -25.10 6.37
C GLN A 37 2.44 -24.57 5.02
N GLN A 38 3.00 -23.47 4.52
CA GLN A 38 2.67 -22.92 3.21
C GLN A 38 3.02 -23.92 2.09
N LEU A 39 4.18 -24.55 2.17
CA LEU A 39 4.59 -25.58 1.21
C LEU A 39 3.67 -26.82 1.23
N VAL A 40 3.33 -27.32 2.43
CA VAL A 40 2.40 -28.44 2.59
C VAL A 40 1.01 -28.10 2.04
N ARG A 41 0.53 -26.87 2.28
CA ARG A 41 -0.77 -26.41 1.75
C ARG A 41 -0.75 -26.15 0.24
N GLY A 42 0.41 -26.22 -0.41
CA GLY A 42 0.56 -25.94 -1.83
C GLY A 42 0.44 -24.48 -2.22
N LYS A 43 0.44 -23.55 -1.23
CA LYS A 43 0.22 -22.12 -1.43
C LYS A 43 1.15 -21.29 -0.56
N VAL A 44 1.93 -20.40 -1.17
CA VAL A 44 2.89 -19.51 -0.51
C VAL A 44 2.36 -18.07 -0.56
N ALA A 45 2.47 -17.35 0.56
CA ALA A 45 2.05 -15.95 0.61
C ALA A 45 3.06 -15.04 -0.10
N GLU A 46 2.57 -13.99 -0.72
CA GLU A 46 3.39 -12.96 -1.38
C GLU A 46 4.37 -12.30 -0.41
N THR A 47 3.94 -12.08 0.84
CA THR A 47 4.81 -11.57 1.92
C THR A 47 6.02 -12.46 2.17
N THR A 48 5.89 -13.78 1.99
CA THR A 48 7.00 -14.73 2.13
C THR A 48 8.01 -14.54 0.98
N VAL A 49 7.55 -14.38 -0.25
CA VAL A 49 8.43 -14.10 -1.39
C VAL A 49 9.14 -12.76 -1.20
N VAL A 50 8.42 -11.72 -0.80
CA VAL A 50 8.99 -10.38 -0.53
C VAL A 50 10.06 -10.45 0.57
N GLY A 51 9.79 -11.14 1.68
CA GLY A 51 10.77 -11.29 2.77
C GLY A 51 12.04 -12.02 2.33
N ILE A 52 11.89 -13.10 1.55
CA ILE A 52 13.03 -13.85 1.01
C ILE A 52 13.80 -12.99 -0.01
N SER A 53 13.11 -12.30 -0.91
CA SER A 53 13.76 -11.44 -1.91
C SER A 53 14.65 -10.39 -1.25
N ARG A 54 14.17 -9.73 -0.21
CA ARG A 54 14.95 -8.74 0.55
C ARG A 54 16.19 -9.35 1.21
N ALA A 55 16.05 -10.56 1.78
CA ALA A 55 17.16 -11.26 2.43
C ALA A 55 18.25 -11.69 1.44
N PHE A 56 17.88 -11.95 0.19
CA PHE A 56 18.81 -12.32 -0.87
C PHE A 56 19.14 -11.17 -1.84
N HIS A 57 18.85 -9.92 -1.44
CA HIS A 57 19.15 -8.70 -2.20
C HIS A 57 18.54 -8.67 -3.60
N ILE A 58 17.36 -9.28 -3.76
CA ILE A 58 16.59 -9.28 -5.00
C ILE A 58 15.45 -8.26 -4.86
N ASN A 59 15.17 -7.52 -5.92
CA ASN A 59 14.02 -6.63 -5.93
C ASN A 59 12.72 -7.43 -5.76
N PRO A 60 11.90 -7.18 -4.73
CA PRO A 60 10.67 -7.93 -4.47
C PRO A 60 9.63 -7.85 -5.59
N VAL A 61 9.56 -6.70 -6.30
CA VAL A 61 8.64 -6.53 -7.43
C VAL A 61 9.05 -7.46 -8.59
N ALA A 62 10.34 -7.50 -8.91
CA ALA A 62 10.88 -8.42 -9.93
C ALA A 62 10.67 -9.89 -9.52
N ALA A 63 10.90 -10.22 -8.25
CA ALA A 63 10.67 -11.56 -7.73
C ALA A 63 9.20 -12.00 -7.86
N LEU A 64 8.25 -11.13 -7.51
CA LEU A 64 6.82 -11.39 -7.72
C LEU A 64 6.50 -11.54 -9.21
N GLY A 65 7.15 -10.77 -10.09
CA GLY A 65 7.02 -10.86 -11.54
C GLY A 65 7.40 -12.21 -12.14
N SER A 66 8.15 -13.06 -11.41
CA SER A 66 8.47 -14.43 -11.83
C SER A 66 7.26 -15.38 -11.75
N PHE A 67 6.17 -14.96 -11.12
CA PHE A 67 4.95 -15.77 -10.99
C PHE A 67 3.89 -15.31 -12.00
N ASP A 68 3.20 -16.27 -12.60
CA ASP A 68 2.22 -16.00 -13.67
C ASP A 68 1.16 -14.95 -13.30
N THR A 69 0.68 -14.98 -12.06
CA THR A 69 -0.32 -14.03 -11.54
C THR A 69 0.18 -12.58 -11.58
N TYR A 70 1.49 -12.39 -11.49
CA TYR A 70 2.16 -11.09 -11.37
C TYR A 70 3.14 -10.81 -12.53
N ARG A 71 3.02 -11.52 -13.65
CA ARG A 71 3.97 -11.45 -14.78
C ARG A 71 4.24 -10.03 -15.29
N ASP A 72 3.27 -9.14 -15.21
CA ASP A 72 3.43 -7.74 -15.62
C ASP A 72 4.32 -6.91 -14.68
N LEU A 73 4.52 -7.34 -13.44
CA LEU A 73 5.50 -6.74 -12.53
C LEU A 73 6.96 -6.97 -13.00
N GLY A 74 7.20 -7.96 -13.83
CA GLY A 74 8.52 -8.20 -14.45
C GLY A 74 8.86 -7.26 -15.60
N LYS A 75 7.93 -6.39 -16.02
CA LYS A 75 8.17 -5.36 -17.04
C LYS A 75 8.88 -4.14 -16.43
N PRO A 76 9.46 -3.27 -17.26
CA PRO A 76 10.03 -2.00 -16.78
C PRO A 76 9.01 -1.25 -15.89
N PRO A 77 9.46 -0.64 -14.79
CA PRO A 77 8.57 0.05 -13.87
C PRO A 77 7.90 1.23 -14.58
N VAL A 78 6.59 1.38 -14.31
CA VAL A 78 5.81 2.53 -14.77
C VAL A 78 5.89 3.60 -13.69
N PRO A 79 6.28 4.84 -14.01
CA PRO A 79 6.33 5.92 -13.04
C PRO A 79 4.95 6.19 -12.43
N PRO A 80 4.89 6.54 -11.13
CA PRO A 80 3.62 6.90 -10.50
C PRO A 80 3.09 8.23 -11.06
N THR A 81 1.78 8.36 -11.10
CA THR A 81 1.12 9.62 -11.44
C THR A 81 1.24 10.62 -10.28
N PRO A 82 1.12 11.94 -10.53
CA PRO A 82 1.09 12.95 -9.46
C PRO A 82 0.02 12.67 -8.41
N GLN A 83 -1.15 12.18 -8.82
CA GLN A 83 -2.26 11.82 -7.94
C GLN A 83 -1.90 10.64 -7.03
N GLU A 84 -1.24 9.61 -7.57
CA GLU A 84 -0.74 8.49 -6.78
C GLU A 84 0.29 8.95 -5.73
N LEU A 85 1.24 9.79 -6.12
CA LEU A 85 2.26 10.34 -5.21
C LEU A 85 1.63 11.10 -4.04
N VAL A 86 0.72 12.03 -4.34
CA VAL A 86 0.01 12.84 -3.34
C VAL A 86 -0.88 11.97 -2.44
N SER A 87 -1.47 10.90 -2.98
CA SER A 87 -2.28 9.96 -2.21
C SER A 87 -1.49 9.28 -1.09
N GLN A 88 -0.18 9.09 -1.29
CA GLN A 88 0.74 8.44 -0.34
C GLN A 88 1.42 9.41 0.63
N ILE A 89 0.98 10.67 0.70
CA ILE A 89 1.37 11.63 1.73
C ILE A 89 0.38 11.54 2.89
N ALA A 90 0.88 11.39 4.12
CA ALA A 90 0.03 11.31 5.30
C ALA A 90 -0.69 12.65 5.57
N THR A 91 -1.89 12.60 6.13
CA THR A 91 -2.67 13.81 6.43
C THR A 91 -1.90 14.75 7.37
N ALA A 92 -1.15 14.21 8.33
CA ALA A 92 -0.31 15.02 9.20
C ALA A 92 0.76 15.80 8.44
N ASP A 93 1.39 15.16 7.43
CA ASP A 93 2.41 15.82 6.60
C ASP A 93 1.82 16.94 5.74
N LEU A 94 0.58 16.78 5.24
CA LEU A 94 -0.14 17.86 4.53
C LEU A 94 -0.40 19.04 5.46
N LEU A 95 -0.80 18.79 6.71
CA LEU A 95 -1.03 19.86 7.70
C LEU A 95 0.28 20.57 8.06
N HIS A 96 1.36 19.84 8.25
CA HIS A 96 2.68 20.42 8.46
C HIS A 96 3.12 21.31 7.28
N ALA A 97 2.86 20.85 6.04
CA ALA A 97 3.16 21.66 4.86
C ALA A 97 2.34 22.95 4.79
N ILE A 98 1.04 22.91 5.16
CA ILE A 98 0.20 24.13 5.24
C ILE A 98 0.77 25.10 6.26
N ILE A 99 1.10 24.63 7.47
CA ILE A 99 1.67 25.46 8.53
C ILE A 99 2.99 26.09 8.06
N ALA A 100 3.90 25.27 7.51
CA ALA A 100 5.19 25.75 7.05
C ALA A 100 5.08 26.82 5.95
N ARG A 101 4.13 26.69 5.01
CA ARG A 101 3.89 27.72 3.98
C ARG A 101 3.31 29.00 4.56
N SER A 102 2.36 28.87 5.50
CA SER A 102 1.76 30.05 6.17
C SER A 102 2.78 30.83 7.01
N GLU A 103 3.79 30.16 7.57
CA GLU A 103 4.86 30.82 8.34
C GLU A 103 5.90 31.49 7.43
N GLN A 104 6.10 30.97 6.20
CA GLN A 104 7.00 31.58 5.21
C GLN A 104 6.46 32.90 4.65
N ASP A 105 5.15 33.10 4.65
CA ASP A 105 4.50 34.37 4.28
C ASP A 105 4.62 35.43 5.39
N GLY A 106 5.05 35.04 6.60
CA GLY A 106 5.34 35.91 7.72
C GLY A 106 6.84 36.22 7.89
N ASP A 107 7.19 37.38 8.47
CA ASP A 107 8.56 37.89 8.66
C ASP A 107 9.47 37.01 9.57
N SER A 108 9.03 35.84 9.98
CA SER A 108 9.73 34.88 10.86
C SER A 108 10.10 33.58 10.13
N ALA A 109 11.00 33.66 9.15
CA ALA A 109 11.61 32.49 8.57
C ALA A 109 12.49 31.74 9.60
N THR A 110 11.94 30.79 10.33
CA THR A 110 12.76 29.83 11.08
C THR A 110 13.52 28.92 10.08
N ALA A 111 14.85 28.87 10.22
CA ALA A 111 15.78 28.23 9.31
C ALA A 111 15.67 26.69 9.24
N ALA A 112 14.62 26.07 9.77
CA ALA A 112 14.36 24.65 9.66
C ALA A 112 13.53 24.40 8.40
N GLY A 113 14.12 23.72 7.42
CA GLY A 113 13.39 23.25 6.24
C GLY A 113 12.18 22.39 6.62
N PRO A 114 11.24 22.18 5.68
CA PRO A 114 10.05 21.37 5.95
C PRO A 114 10.47 19.97 6.45
N PRO A 115 9.75 19.41 7.45
CA PRO A 115 10.05 18.08 7.96
C PRO A 115 9.93 17.04 6.84
N ALA A 116 10.79 16.03 6.86
CA ALA A 116 10.73 14.95 5.89
C ALA A 116 9.37 14.23 5.97
N LEU A 117 8.81 13.86 4.80
CA LEU A 117 7.53 13.16 4.74
C LEU A 117 7.62 11.79 5.42
N SER A 118 6.59 11.45 6.14
CA SER A 118 6.44 10.13 6.76
C SER A 118 6.47 9.03 5.68
N PRO A 119 7.14 7.88 5.95
CA PRO A 119 7.16 6.78 4.98
C PRO A 119 5.77 6.17 4.82
N PRO A 120 5.37 5.74 3.60
CA PRO A 120 4.18 4.94 3.40
C PRO A 120 4.40 3.50 3.92
N PRO A 121 3.32 2.74 4.25
CA PRO A 121 1.92 3.17 4.19
C PRO A 121 1.50 3.95 5.44
N HIS A 122 0.61 4.90 5.27
CA HIS A 122 -0.10 5.54 6.39
C HIS A 122 -1.49 4.93 6.60
N ALA A 123 -2.20 5.34 7.65
CA ALA A 123 -3.46 4.72 8.09
C ALA A 123 -4.60 4.71 7.04
N THR A 124 -4.49 5.52 5.98
CA THR A 124 -5.49 5.61 4.89
C THR A 124 -4.87 5.44 3.50
N SER A 125 -3.63 4.92 3.39
CA SER A 125 -2.89 4.80 2.13
C SER A 125 -3.69 4.13 1.01
N VAL A 126 -4.25 2.95 1.28
CA VAL A 126 -5.01 2.17 0.29
C VAL A 126 -6.25 2.94 -0.17
N LYS A 127 -7.01 3.47 0.79
CA LYS A 127 -8.23 4.22 0.47
C LYS A 127 -7.90 5.47 -0.35
N ASN A 128 -6.94 6.27 0.11
CA ASN A 128 -6.55 7.49 -0.59
C ASN A 128 -6.00 7.22 -1.99
N TRP A 129 -5.26 6.12 -2.15
CA TRP A 129 -4.74 5.72 -3.44
C TRP A 129 -5.87 5.34 -4.41
N VAL A 130 -6.82 4.51 -3.96
CA VAL A 130 -7.96 4.12 -4.80
C VAL A 130 -8.83 5.34 -5.15
N ASP A 131 -9.12 6.21 -4.17
CA ASP A 131 -9.89 7.44 -4.41
C ASP A 131 -9.19 8.38 -5.42
N ALA A 132 -7.84 8.38 -5.44
CA ALA A 132 -7.06 9.22 -6.37
C ALA A 132 -7.03 8.71 -7.82
N ILE A 133 -7.25 7.42 -8.04
CA ILE A 133 -7.22 6.77 -9.36
C ILE A 133 -8.61 6.30 -9.84
N ASP A 134 -9.66 6.49 -9.03
CA ASP A 134 -11.03 6.09 -9.36
C ASP A 134 -11.69 7.14 -10.26
N ASP A 135 -12.07 6.73 -11.44
CA ASP A 135 -12.83 7.52 -12.43
C ASP A 135 -14.35 7.34 -12.31
N GLY A 136 -14.79 6.72 -11.19
CA GLY A 136 -16.20 6.38 -10.94
C GLY A 136 -16.59 4.97 -11.36
N GLU A 137 -15.86 4.33 -12.28
CA GLU A 137 -16.13 2.99 -12.80
C GLU A 137 -15.09 1.94 -12.33
N LEU A 138 -14.05 2.36 -11.62
CA LEU A 138 -12.95 1.49 -11.23
C LEU A 138 -13.41 0.25 -10.46
N ARG A 139 -14.34 0.42 -9.52
CA ARG A 139 -14.86 -0.68 -8.69
C ARG A 139 -15.59 -1.74 -9.54
N HIS A 140 -16.32 -1.32 -10.56
CA HIS A 140 -16.99 -2.24 -11.48
C HIS A 140 -15.97 -2.99 -12.33
N ARG A 141 -14.94 -2.31 -12.86
CA ARG A 141 -13.87 -2.94 -13.64
C ARG A 141 -13.08 -3.96 -12.80
N VAL A 142 -12.72 -3.61 -11.57
CA VAL A 142 -12.02 -4.52 -10.65
C VAL A 142 -12.89 -5.76 -10.35
N SER A 143 -14.17 -5.56 -10.04
CA SER A 143 -15.11 -6.65 -9.79
C SER A 143 -15.24 -7.58 -10.99
N ALA A 144 -15.40 -7.03 -12.19
CA ALA A 144 -15.47 -7.81 -13.42
C ALA A 144 -14.19 -8.61 -13.71
N ALA A 145 -13.02 -8.00 -13.46
CA ALA A 145 -11.72 -8.63 -13.72
C ALA A 145 -11.34 -9.71 -12.70
N THR A 146 -11.80 -9.59 -11.45
CA THR A 146 -11.36 -10.44 -10.34
C THR A 146 -12.44 -11.40 -9.82
N GLY A 147 -13.70 -11.16 -10.16
CA GLY A 147 -14.84 -11.87 -9.57
C GLY A 147 -15.13 -11.49 -8.11
N VAL A 148 -14.41 -10.52 -7.54
CA VAL A 148 -14.65 -10.04 -6.17
C VAL A 148 -15.87 -9.14 -6.17
N ALA A 149 -16.87 -9.48 -5.35
CA ALA A 149 -18.07 -8.67 -5.23
C ALA A 149 -17.74 -7.23 -4.79
N PRO A 150 -18.42 -6.19 -5.35
CA PRO A 150 -18.14 -4.78 -5.03
C PRO A 150 -18.18 -4.47 -3.54
N GLN A 151 -19.09 -5.12 -2.78
CA GLN A 151 -19.20 -4.96 -1.34
C GLN A 151 -17.94 -5.45 -0.61
N ASN A 152 -17.39 -6.59 -1.03
CA ASN A 152 -16.17 -7.16 -0.45
C ASN A 152 -14.95 -6.29 -0.76
N TYR A 153 -14.88 -5.73 -1.99
CA TYR A 153 -13.88 -4.76 -2.36
C TYR A 153 -13.98 -3.50 -1.49
N SER A 154 -15.17 -2.92 -1.36
CA SER A 154 -15.41 -1.74 -0.52
C SER A 154 -15.09 -1.98 0.95
N ALA A 155 -15.37 -3.18 1.49
CA ALA A 155 -15.02 -3.55 2.86
C ALA A 155 -13.49 -3.57 3.06
N GLN A 156 -12.72 -4.08 2.08
CA GLN A 156 -11.25 -4.05 2.13
C GLN A 156 -10.71 -2.61 2.09
N LEU A 157 -11.29 -1.74 1.26
CA LEU A 157 -10.92 -0.31 1.22
C LEU A 157 -11.20 0.39 2.56
N THR A 158 -12.36 0.12 3.16
CA THR A 158 -12.72 0.66 4.49
C THR A 158 -11.75 0.18 5.57
N ALA A 159 -11.27 -1.06 5.47
CA ALA A 159 -10.26 -1.62 6.36
C ALA A 159 -8.83 -1.14 6.02
N ASN A 160 -8.67 -0.25 5.05
CA ASN A 160 -7.39 0.25 4.53
C ASN A 160 -6.40 -0.88 4.17
N ARG A 161 -6.89 -1.93 3.53
CA ARG A 161 -6.05 -3.05 3.07
C ARG A 161 -6.67 -3.73 1.87
N LEU A 162 -5.82 -4.11 0.94
CA LEU A 162 -6.16 -4.97 -0.18
C LEU A 162 -5.26 -6.19 -0.18
N ALA A 163 -5.80 -7.35 -0.54
CA ALA A 163 -4.94 -8.49 -0.85
C ALA A 163 -4.01 -8.12 -2.02
N PRO A 164 -2.76 -8.60 -2.05
CA PRO A 164 -1.78 -8.20 -3.06
C PRO A 164 -2.27 -8.38 -4.50
N GLU A 165 -2.94 -9.49 -4.79
CA GLU A 165 -3.53 -9.75 -6.10
C GLU A 165 -4.60 -8.70 -6.47
N LEU A 166 -5.44 -8.34 -5.50
CA LEU A 166 -6.49 -7.35 -5.70
C LEU A 166 -5.90 -5.94 -5.87
N ALA A 167 -4.82 -5.63 -5.15
CA ALA A 167 -4.09 -4.37 -5.30
C ALA A 167 -3.50 -4.22 -6.72
N VAL A 168 -2.86 -5.27 -7.24
CA VAL A 168 -2.35 -5.29 -8.62
C VAL A 168 -3.47 -5.24 -9.65
N ALA A 169 -4.58 -5.97 -9.42
CA ALA A 169 -5.75 -5.91 -10.30
C ALA A 169 -6.38 -4.51 -10.34
N THR A 170 -6.40 -3.81 -9.20
CA THR A 170 -6.86 -2.41 -9.12
C THR A 170 -5.95 -1.49 -9.94
N SER A 171 -4.63 -1.60 -9.80
CA SER A 171 -3.67 -0.85 -10.63
C SER A 171 -3.92 -1.06 -12.13
N ARG A 172 -4.10 -2.32 -12.55
CA ARG A 172 -4.37 -2.67 -13.96
C ARG A 172 -5.69 -2.06 -14.44
N ALA A 173 -6.75 -2.17 -13.65
CA ALA A 173 -8.06 -1.64 -13.99
C ALA A 173 -8.08 -0.11 -14.10
N ALA A 174 -7.23 0.57 -13.33
CA ALA A 174 -7.04 2.01 -13.38
C ALA A 174 -6.05 2.48 -14.46
N GLY A 175 -5.31 1.56 -15.10
CA GLY A 175 -4.29 1.90 -16.09
C GLY A 175 -3.03 2.56 -15.52
N VAL A 176 -2.77 2.38 -14.21
CA VAL A 176 -1.56 2.86 -13.54
C VAL A 176 -0.50 1.76 -13.42
N GLY A 177 0.68 2.10 -12.89
CA GLY A 177 1.76 1.15 -12.69
C GLY A 177 1.32 -0.07 -11.85
N PRO A 178 1.54 -1.32 -12.30
CA PRO A 178 1.02 -2.51 -11.62
C PRO A 178 1.59 -2.68 -10.20
N ALA A 179 2.75 -2.10 -9.89
CA ALA A 179 3.34 -2.11 -8.55
C ALA A 179 2.75 -1.05 -7.60
N SER A 180 2.02 -0.05 -8.10
CA SER A 180 1.49 1.05 -7.29
C SER A 180 0.57 0.59 -6.16
N GLY A 181 -0.32 -0.38 -6.44
CA GLY A 181 -1.16 -0.97 -5.41
C GLY A 181 -0.38 -1.70 -4.32
N LEU A 182 0.77 -2.29 -4.67
CA LEU A 182 1.64 -2.94 -3.69
C LEU A 182 2.34 -1.92 -2.79
N VAL A 183 2.68 -0.74 -3.32
CA VAL A 183 3.20 0.39 -2.51
C VAL A 183 2.12 0.89 -1.57
N ALA A 184 0.91 1.15 -2.07
CA ALA A 184 -0.21 1.64 -1.27
C ALA A 184 -0.58 0.68 -0.11
N THR A 185 -0.41 -0.63 -0.30
CA THR A 185 -0.61 -1.64 0.75
C THR A 185 0.59 -1.82 1.68
N GLY A 186 1.75 -1.23 1.36
CA GLY A 186 3.00 -1.39 2.10
C GLY A 186 3.69 -2.74 1.91
N LEU A 187 3.25 -3.55 0.94
CA LEU A 187 3.92 -4.81 0.65
C LEU A 187 5.32 -4.60 0.08
N VAL A 188 5.47 -3.59 -0.77
CA VAL A 188 6.76 -3.14 -1.30
C VAL A 188 6.97 -1.66 -1.01
N THR A 189 8.22 -1.22 -0.97
CA THR A 189 8.58 0.19 -0.81
C THR A 189 8.49 0.93 -2.15
N GLU A 190 8.47 2.26 -2.10
CA GLU A 190 8.53 3.13 -3.27
C GLU A 190 9.77 2.81 -4.13
N ALA A 191 10.92 2.66 -3.50
CA ALA A 191 12.18 2.33 -4.19
C ALA A 191 12.12 0.96 -4.85
N GLU A 192 11.55 -0.06 -4.19
CA GLU A 192 11.36 -1.40 -4.76
C GLU A 192 10.43 -1.39 -5.98
N ALA A 193 9.43 -0.50 -5.98
CA ALA A 193 8.51 -0.28 -7.10
C ALA A 193 9.10 0.60 -8.23
N GLY A 194 10.31 1.12 -8.03
CA GLY A 194 10.99 1.99 -9.00
C GLY A 194 10.46 3.42 -9.01
N TRP A 195 9.82 3.88 -7.94
CA TRP A 195 9.41 5.27 -7.82
C TRP A 195 10.64 6.16 -7.60
N PRO A 196 10.71 7.34 -8.26
CA PRO A 196 11.86 8.23 -8.11
C PRO A 196 12.01 8.71 -6.65
N PRO A 197 13.26 8.78 -6.13
CA PRO A 197 13.51 9.35 -4.82
C PRO A 197 12.99 10.78 -4.73
N GLY A 198 12.32 11.11 -3.62
CA GLY A 198 11.77 12.46 -3.40
C GLY A 198 10.52 12.79 -4.25
N ALA A 199 10.00 11.85 -5.04
CA ALA A 199 8.86 12.11 -5.93
C ALA A 199 7.62 12.64 -5.19
N ARG A 200 7.32 12.09 -3.98
CA ARG A 200 6.19 12.59 -3.15
C ARG A 200 6.41 14.04 -2.71
N GLN A 201 7.62 14.37 -2.28
CA GLN A 201 7.94 15.76 -1.92
C GLN A 201 7.78 16.68 -3.12
N ALA A 202 8.35 16.31 -4.28
CA ALA A 202 8.19 17.08 -5.50
C ALA A 202 6.73 17.23 -5.97
N ALA A 203 5.89 16.23 -5.71
CA ALA A 203 4.45 16.31 -5.98
C ALA A 203 3.74 17.24 -5.00
N LEU A 204 4.11 17.23 -3.72
CA LEU A 204 3.60 18.14 -2.69
C LEU A 204 3.95 19.60 -3.01
N ASP A 205 5.20 19.85 -3.41
CA ASP A 205 5.71 21.20 -3.70
C ASP A 205 5.03 21.83 -4.93
N ARG A 206 4.47 21.00 -5.81
CA ARG A 206 3.71 21.49 -7.00
C ARG A 206 2.28 21.89 -6.69
N LEU A 207 1.72 21.45 -5.55
CA LEU A 207 0.38 21.85 -5.17
C LEU A 207 0.37 23.35 -4.80
N THR A 208 -0.60 24.06 -5.31
CA THR A 208 -0.90 25.42 -4.82
C THR A 208 -1.44 25.35 -3.38
N ASP A 209 -1.41 26.45 -2.66
CA ASP A 209 -1.92 26.50 -1.28
C ASP A 209 -3.42 26.19 -1.21
N GLY A 210 -4.18 26.60 -2.24
CA GLY A 210 -5.59 26.27 -2.36
C GLY A 210 -5.82 24.77 -2.53
N GLU A 211 -5.06 24.12 -3.44
CA GLU A 211 -5.16 22.66 -3.67
C GLU A 211 -4.72 21.87 -2.43
N LEU A 212 -3.63 22.27 -1.80
CA LEU A 212 -3.13 21.65 -0.58
C LEU A 212 -4.15 21.75 0.57
N THR A 213 -4.73 22.94 0.76
CA THR A 213 -5.74 23.19 1.81
C THR A 213 -7.02 22.39 1.53
N ALA A 214 -7.50 22.37 0.29
CA ALA A 214 -8.67 21.59 -0.10
C ALA A 214 -8.46 20.08 0.16
N LEU A 215 -7.32 19.53 -0.28
CA LEU A 215 -6.97 18.14 -0.06
C LEU A 215 -6.90 17.79 1.44
N ALA A 216 -6.26 18.60 2.25
CA ALA A 216 -6.19 18.39 3.70
C ALA A 216 -7.57 18.47 4.34
N GLY A 217 -8.41 19.42 3.93
CA GLY A 217 -9.79 19.58 4.37
C GLY A 217 -10.63 18.33 4.09
N ASP A 218 -10.58 17.79 2.88
CA ASP A 218 -11.30 16.57 2.49
C ASP A 218 -10.88 15.37 3.35
N ARG A 219 -9.57 15.21 3.60
CA ARG A 219 -9.06 14.13 4.45
C ARG A 219 -9.47 14.27 5.91
N LEU A 220 -9.47 15.50 6.45
CA LEU A 220 -9.94 15.76 7.80
C LEU A 220 -11.44 15.51 7.94
N GLN A 221 -12.25 15.86 6.94
CA GLN A 221 -13.67 15.53 6.93
C GLN A 221 -13.91 14.02 6.93
N ALA A 222 -13.16 13.27 6.10
CA ALA A 222 -13.24 11.82 6.04
C ALA A 222 -12.86 11.18 7.39
N LEU A 223 -11.78 11.65 8.01
CA LEU A 223 -11.34 11.23 9.33
C LEU A 223 -12.43 11.52 10.39
N GLY A 224 -12.97 12.73 10.40
CA GLY A 224 -14.03 13.12 11.34
C GLY A 224 -15.30 12.27 11.21
N LYS A 225 -15.67 11.87 9.97
CA LYS A 225 -16.79 10.92 9.75
C LYS A 225 -16.47 9.54 10.34
N SER A 226 -15.23 9.05 10.14
CA SER A 226 -14.79 7.76 10.67
C SER A 226 -14.78 7.72 12.19
N LEU A 227 -14.22 8.75 12.84
CA LEU A 227 -14.15 8.86 14.29
C LEU A 227 -15.55 8.90 14.93
N ARG A 228 -16.46 9.73 14.39
CA ARG A 228 -17.86 9.77 14.88
C ARG A 228 -18.56 8.43 14.78
N ARG A 229 -18.32 7.68 13.70
CA ARG A 229 -18.86 6.33 13.55
C ARG A 229 -18.30 5.37 14.61
N GLN A 230 -16.98 5.38 14.84
CA GLN A 230 -16.35 4.56 15.87
C GLN A 230 -16.88 4.87 17.27
N GLU A 231 -17.02 6.16 17.61
CA GLU A 231 -17.61 6.58 18.88
C GLU A 231 -19.05 6.10 19.05
N HIS A 232 -19.84 6.14 17.97
CA HIS A 232 -21.21 5.65 17.98
C HIS A 232 -21.27 4.14 18.21
N ASP A 233 -20.46 3.39 17.48
CA ASP A 233 -20.38 1.93 17.59
C ASP A 233 -19.91 1.50 19.00
N GLN A 234 -18.94 2.23 19.59
CA GLN A 234 -18.47 2.00 20.95
C GLN A 234 -19.58 2.23 21.97
N ARG A 235 -20.31 3.36 21.87
CA ARG A 235 -21.44 3.65 22.76
C ARG A 235 -22.55 2.60 22.68
N GLN A 236 -22.87 2.13 21.47
CA GLN A 236 -23.85 1.05 21.30
C GLN A 236 -23.35 -0.25 21.96
N THR A 237 -22.09 -0.59 21.78
CA THR A 237 -21.50 -1.79 22.41
C THR A 237 -21.56 -1.70 23.92
N GLU A 238 -21.20 -0.55 24.50
CA GLU A 238 -21.28 -0.34 25.96
C GLU A 238 -22.72 -0.43 26.48
N GLN A 239 -23.71 0.08 25.73
CA GLN A 239 -25.11 -0.03 26.11
C GLN A 239 -25.61 -1.48 26.11
N ILE A 240 -25.20 -2.27 25.09
CA ILE A 240 -25.53 -3.69 25.01
C ILE A 240 -24.96 -4.44 26.22
N TRP A 241 -23.69 -4.20 26.58
CA TRP A 241 -23.09 -4.82 27.77
C TRP A 241 -23.75 -4.43 29.08
N LYS A 242 -24.16 -3.16 29.25
CA LYS A 242 -24.91 -2.71 30.43
C LYS A 242 -26.30 -3.35 30.56
N ASN A 243 -26.92 -3.74 29.44
CA ASN A 243 -28.24 -4.36 29.43
C ASN A 243 -28.19 -5.89 29.58
N LEU A 244 -27.01 -6.50 29.45
CA LEU A 244 -26.80 -7.94 29.57
C LEU A 244 -26.26 -8.38 30.94
N GLY A 245 -25.87 -7.44 31.79
CA GLY A 245 -25.40 -7.67 33.16
C GLY A 245 -26.37 -7.11 34.18
#